data_b8a7b334eff4ae3f172d6141ba48e03c
#
_entry.id   b8a7b334eff4ae3f172d6141ba48e03c
#
_cell.length_a   1.000
_cell.length_b   1.000
_cell.length_c   1.000
_cell.angle_alpha   90.00
_cell.angle_beta   90.00
_cell.angle_gamma   90.00
#
_symmetry.space_group_name_H-M   'P 1'
#
loop_
_entity.id
_entity.type
_entity.pdbx_description
1 polymer ?
#
loop_
_entity_poly.entity_id
_entity_poly.type
_entity_poly.pdbx_seq_one_letter_code
_entity_poly.pdbx_strand_id
1 'polypeptide(L)'
;MTKNNPWVFRRRPAPAARVRLYCFAYAGGSAASFLDWPAAMHPDVEVCAIQMPGRGSRFKEAPITSVPELVAALGQALAPADALPTVFFGHSLGALVAFELARHWARQGLAAPHGLIVSGSRAPAMRHDPSRKLHLLDDEALIAALGDYNGTPPELLAHTQLMELLLPTIRADFALAERYVYAEAPLDLPIAVFSGRSDEFITEVQVEGWRRETRGPCDVHWFDGDHFFIHPLRDAVIATVERQLGRWNLLQGLQGP
;
A
#
# COMPACT_ATOMS: atom_id res chain seq x y z
N MET A 1 -15.30 21.16 12.01
CA MET A 1 -15.34 19.75 12.47
C MET A 1 -15.24 18.88 11.23
N THR A 2 -14.08 18.31 10.95
CA THR A 2 -13.89 17.35 9.84
C THR A 2 -14.76 16.13 10.13
N LYS A 3 -15.74 15.82 9.23
CA LYS A 3 -16.53 14.59 9.31
C LYS A 3 -15.57 13.41 9.45
N ASN A 4 -15.85 12.53 10.41
CA ASN A 4 -15.05 11.34 10.66
C ASN A 4 -15.05 10.50 9.37
N ASN A 5 -13.92 10.53 8.61
CA ASN A 5 -13.80 9.79 7.36
C ASN A 5 -13.47 8.32 7.70
N PRO A 6 -14.38 7.36 7.48
CA PRO A 6 -14.16 5.95 7.87
C PRO A 6 -13.01 5.28 7.10
N TRP A 7 -12.58 5.86 5.98
CA TRP A 7 -11.47 5.35 5.18
C TRP A 7 -10.10 5.70 5.73
N VAL A 8 -10.02 6.71 6.65
CA VAL A 8 -8.73 7.25 7.11
C VAL A 8 -8.61 7.10 8.61
N PHE A 9 -7.64 6.32 9.03
CA PHE A 9 -7.26 6.20 10.43
C PHE A 9 -6.02 7.06 10.71
N ARG A 10 -6.14 7.99 11.65
CA ARG A 10 -5.06 8.83 12.17
C ARG A 10 -4.87 8.55 13.64
N ARG A 11 -3.80 7.84 13.99
CA ARG A 11 -3.50 7.57 15.42
C ARG A 11 -3.07 8.85 16.16
N ARG A 12 -2.33 9.72 15.47
CA ARG A 12 -1.82 10.97 16.02
C ARG A 12 -2.13 12.10 15.05
N PRO A 13 -2.96 13.07 15.44
CA PRO A 13 -3.12 14.30 14.66
C PRO A 13 -1.79 15.04 14.57
N ALA A 14 -1.45 15.55 13.41
CA ALA A 14 -0.26 16.34 13.15
C ALA A 14 -0.65 17.70 12.55
N PRO A 15 -1.16 18.64 13.39
CA PRO A 15 -1.71 19.92 12.90
C PRO A 15 -0.64 20.83 12.25
N ALA A 16 0.64 20.59 12.54
CA ALA A 16 1.76 21.28 11.94
C ALA A 16 2.38 20.53 10.78
N ALA A 17 1.77 19.43 10.33
CA ALA A 17 2.30 18.64 9.22
C ALA A 17 2.44 19.47 7.95
N ARG A 18 3.51 19.20 7.21
CA ARG A 18 3.83 19.82 5.91
C ARG A 18 3.57 18.87 4.75
N VAL A 19 3.43 17.57 5.02
CA VAL A 19 3.13 16.53 4.05
C VAL A 19 2.22 15.48 4.66
N ARG A 20 1.29 14.96 3.87
CA ARG A 20 0.40 13.85 4.23
C ARG A 20 0.86 12.58 3.53
N LEU A 21 1.07 11.51 4.30
CA LEU A 21 1.42 10.19 3.82
C LEU A 21 0.23 9.24 3.99
N TYR A 22 -0.45 8.92 2.88
CA TYR A 22 -1.48 7.88 2.88
C TYR A 22 -0.83 6.50 2.75
N CYS A 23 -1.10 5.61 3.72
CA CYS A 23 -0.51 4.28 3.80
C CYS A 23 -1.56 3.21 3.49
N PHE A 24 -1.32 2.41 2.45
CA PHE A 24 -2.19 1.32 1.96
C PHE A 24 -1.57 -0.03 2.31
N ALA A 25 -2.32 -0.85 3.07
CA ALA A 25 -1.83 -2.14 3.53
C ALA A 25 -1.90 -3.23 2.45
N TYR A 26 -1.19 -4.31 2.70
CA TYR A 26 -1.18 -5.55 1.92
C TYR A 26 -2.49 -6.34 2.06
N ALA A 27 -2.64 -7.44 1.30
CA ALA A 27 -3.79 -8.33 1.37
C ALA A 27 -3.98 -8.88 2.78
N GLY A 28 -5.20 -8.83 3.32
CA GLY A 28 -5.52 -9.17 4.70
C GLY A 28 -5.10 -8.12 5.74
N GLY A 29 -4.23 -7.17 5.37
CA GLY A 29 -3.79 -6.09 6.25
C GLY A 29 -4.86 -5.02 6.48
N SER A 30 -4.65 -4.18 7.47
CA SER A 30 -5.55 -3.08 7.84
C SER A 30 -4.76 -1.81 8.20
N ALA A 31 -5.44 -0.75 8.59
CA ALA A 31 -4.80 0.44 9.14
C ALA A 31 -3.87 0.13 10.33
N ALA A 32 -4.11 -0.99 11.02
CA ALA A 32 -3.28 -1.45 12.14
C ALA A 32 -1.82 -1.73 11.73
N SER A 33 -1.56 -2.08 10.47
CA SER A 33 -0.20 -2.33 9.95
C SER A 33 0.72 -1.10 10.06
N PHE A 34 0.15 0.10 10.23
CA PHE A 34 0.89 1.36 10.31
C PHE A 34 0.71 2.10 11.64
N LEU A 35 0.19 1.43 12.68
CA LEU A 35 -0.13 2.07 13.97
C LEU A 35 1.07 2.75 14.64
N ASP A 36 2.25 2.17 14.52
CA ASP A 36 3.46 2.65 15.19
C ASP A 36 4.29 3.63 14.33
N TRP A 37 3.91 3.78 13.06
CA TRP A 37 4.61 4.70 12.14
C TRP A 37 4.57 6.16 12.60
N PRO A 38 3.43 6.73 13.09
CA PRO A 38 3.38 8.13 13.51
C PRO A 38 4.29 8.47 14.69
N ALA A 39 4.71 7.47 15.49
CA ALA A 39 5.62 7.69 16.61
C ALA A 39 7.09 7.74 16.18
N ALA A 40 7.44 7.07 15.07
CA ALA A 40 8.79 6.98 14.54
C ALA A 40 9.03 7.94 13.35
N MET A 41 7.97 8.48 12.76
CA MET A 41 8.02 9.38 11.61
C MET A 41 8.30 10.82 12.03
N HIS A 42 8.97 11.58 11.16
CA HIS A 42 9.22 13.02 11.34
C HIS A 42 7.90 13.76 11.66
N PRO A 43 7.88 14.72 12.62
CA PRO A 43 6.67 15.41 13.08
C PRO A 43 5.94 16.18 11.97
N ASP A 44 6.63 16.59 10.91
CA ASP A 44 6.06 17.27 9.75
C ASP A 44 5.29 16.33 8.81
N VAL A 45 5.26 15.01 9.08
CA VAL A 45 4.53 14.01 8.28
C VAL A 45 3.27 13.58 9.00
N GLU A 46 2.11 13.84 8.39
CA GLU A 46 0.84 13.28 8.85
C GLU A 46 0.65 11.88 8.24
N VAL A 47 0.79 10.83 9.06
CA VAL A 47 0.54 9.45 8.62
C VAL A 47 -0.96 9.15 8.69
N CYS A 48 -1.53 8.81 7.54
CA CYS A 48 -2.93 8.49 7.34
C CYS A 48 -3.06 7.06 6.84
N ALA A 49 -3.29 6.10 7.73
CA ALA A 49 -3.47 4.70 7.36
C ALA A 49 -4.87 4.48 6.76
N ILE A 50 -4.92 3.79 5.61
CA ILE A 50 -6.17 3.51 4.92
C ILE A 50 -6.85 2.28 5.51
N GLN A 51 -8.12 2.45 5.89
CA GLN A 51 -8.98 1.39 6.40
C GLN A 51 -10.00 1.00 5.33
N MET A 52 -9.71 -0.08 4.61
CA MET A 52 -10.64 -0.63 3.61
C MET A 52 -11.82 -1.34 4.28
N PRO A 53 -12.96 -1.53 3.57
CA PRO A 53 -14.10 -2.32 4.05
C PRO A 53 -13.71 -3.78 4.37
N GLY A 54 -14.48 -4.45 5.20
CA GLY A 54 -14.29 -5.84 5.59
C GLY A 54 -13.27 -6.08 6.70
N ARG A 55 -12.65 -5.02 7.28
CA ARG A 55 -11.59 -5.16 8.28
C ARG A 55 -11.57 -4.05 9.31
N GLY A 56 -10.95 -4.30 10.46
CA GLY A 56 -10.79 -3.33 11.55
C GLY A 56 -12.12 -2.68 11.94
N SER A 57 -12.17 -1.36 12.00
CA SER A 57 -13.40 -0.60 12.34
C SER A 57 -14.53 -0.75 11.31
N ARG A 58 -14.23 -1.28 10.11
CA ARG A 58 -15.19 -1.50 9.02
C ARG A 58 -15.46 -2.98 8.76
N PHE A 59 -15.20 -3.84 9.74
CA PHE A 59 -15.29 -5.31 9.63
C PHE A 59 -16.67 -5.80 9.14
N LYS A 60 -17.76 -5.11 9.51
CA LYS A 60 -19.12 -5.49 9.12
C LYS A 60 -19.50 -5.09 7.69
N GLU A 61 -18.68 -4.30 7.03
CA GLU A 61 -18.90 -3.91 5.63
C GLU A 61 -18.40 -5.00 4.68
N ALA A 62 -19.10 -5.21 3.58
CA ALA A 62 -18.64 -6.15 2.55
C ALA A 62 -17.29 -5.66 1.94
N PRO A 63 -16.29 -6.55 1.80
CA PRO A 63 -15.06 -6.20 1.12
C PRO A 63 -15.30 -5.94 -0.37
N ILE A 64 -14.55 -5.02 -0.96
CA ILE A 64 -14.61 -4.70 -2.39
C ILE A 64 -13.67 -5.65 -3.14
N THR A 65 -14.12 -6.21 -4.26
CA THR A 65 -13.39 -7.20 -5.07
C THR A 65 -12.96 -6.70 -6.45
N SER A 66 -13.21 -5.42 -6.75
CA SER A 66 -12.89 -4.78 -8.02
C SER A 66 -12.01 -3.56 -7.80
N VAL A 67 -10.84 -3.51 -8.45
CA VAL A 67 -9.91 -2.36 -8.35
C VAL A 67 -10.57 -1.06 -8.84
N PRO A 68 -11.28 -1.02 -9.99
CA PRO A 68 -11.99 0.19 -10.41
C PRO A 68 -13.02 0.70 -9.39
N GLU A 69 -13.78 -0.20 -8.76
CA GLU A 69 -14.75 0.16 -7.73
C GLU A 69 -14.04 0.70 -6.47
N LEU A 70 -12.98 0.03 -6.02
CA LEU A 70 -12.21 0.44 -4.86
C LEU A 70 -11.59 1.83 -5.05
N VAL A 71 -10.93 2.09 -6.19
CA VAL A 71 -10.28 3.39 -6.42
C VAL A 71 -11.30 4.50 -6.65
N ALA A 72 -12.49 4.22 -7.18
CA ALA A 72 -13.58 5.20 -7.27
C ALA A 72 -14.07 5.61 -5.88
N ALA A 73 -14.29 4.64 -4.98
CA ALA A 73 -14.68 4.90 -3.60
C ALA A 73 -13.59 5.66 -2.81
N LEU A 74 -12.32 5.25 -2.96
CA LEU A 74 -11.18 5.95 -2.37
C LEU A 74 -11.01 7.35 -2.95
N GLY A 75 -11.19 7.53 -4.26
CA GLY A 75 -11.11 8.82 -4.92
C GLY A 75 -12.09 9.83 -4.35
N GLN A 76 -13.33 9.41 -4.07
CA GLN A 76 -14.33 10.25 -3.41
C GLN A 76 -13.97 10.53 -1.95
N ALA A 77 -13.48 9.51 -1.23
CA ALA A 77 -13.18 9.61 0.20
C ALA A 77 -11.93 10.43 0.51
N LEU A 78 -10.92 10.40 -0.38
CA LEU A 78 -9.60 11.00 -0.18
C LEU A 78 -9.36 12.22 -1.08
N ALA A 79 -10.38 12.68 -1.82
CA ALA A 79 -10.25 13.87 -2.67
C ALA A 79 -9.56 15.01 -1.88
N PRO A 80 -8.55 15.68 -2.46
CA PRO A 80 -7.81 16.72 -1.76
C PRO A 80 -8.75 17.81 -1.26
N ALA A 81 -8.90 17.93 0.06
CA ALA A 81 -9.74 18.93 0.71
C ALA A 81 -8.94 20.14 1.19
N ASP A 82 -7.62 20.04 1.16
CA ASP A 82 -6.67 21.06 1.58
C ASP A 82 -5.45 21.09 0.64
N ALA A 83 -4.61 22.09 0.76
CA ALA A 83 -3.41 22.28 -0.04
C ALA A 83 -2.18 21.49 0.48
N LEU A 84 -2.37 20.60 1.45
CA LEU A 84 -1.25 19.84 2.02
C LEU A 84 -0.69 18.85 0.99
N PRO A 85 0.61 18.92 0.64
CA PRO A 85 1.25 17.96 -0.24
C PRO A 85 0.96 16.52 0.19
N THR A 86 0.60 15.67 -0.76
CA THR A 86 0.17 14.30 -0.50
C THR A 86 1.13 13.32 -1.17
N VAL A 87 1.51 12.26 -0.44
CA VAL A 87 2.31 11.14 -0.94
C VAL A 87 1.57 9.84 -0.61
N PHE A 88 1.62 8.88 -1.52
CA PHE A 88 1.07 7.55 -1.31
C PHE A 88 2.19 6.56 -1.00
N PHE A 89 2.00 5.75 0.03
CA PHE A 89 2.79 4.58 0.34
C PHE A 89 1.89 3.34 0.28
N GLY A 90 2.27 2.35 -0.50
CA GLY A 90 1.52 1.10 -0.55
C GLY A 90 2.44 -0.12 -0.47
N HIS A 91 2.04 -1.13 0.31
CA HIS A 91 2.76 -2.39 0.39
C HIS A 91 1.97 -3.53 -0.28
N SER A 92 2.61 -4.31 -1.15
CA SER A 92 2.03 -5.47 -1.85
C SER A 92 0.74 -5.10 -2.63
N LEU A 93 -0.43 -5.58 -2.23
CA LEU A 93 -1.71 -5.14 -2.77
C LEU A 93 -1.92 -3.64 -2.64
N GLY A 94 -1.49 -3.05 -1.50
CA GLY A 94 -1.59 -1.61 -1.26
C GLY A 94 -0.82 -0.78 -2.28
N ALA A 95 0.29 -1.29 -2.83
CA ALA A 95 1.03 -0.62 -3.88
C ALA A 95 0.22 -0.53 -5.19
N LEU A 96 -0.48 -1.61 -5.55
CA LEU A 96 -1.40 -1.61 -6.69
C LEU A 96 -2.55 -0.61 -6.49
N VAL A 97 -3.17 -0.62 -5.31
CA VAL A 97 -4.28 0.28 -4.99
C VAL A 97 -3.83 1.74 -5.02
N ALA A 98 -2.67 2.05 -4.43
CA ALA A 98 -2.09 3.40 -4.43
C ALA A 98 -1.76 3.89 -5.85
N PHE A 99 -1.18 3.04 -6.70
CA PHE A 99 -0.88 3.33 -8.09
C PHE A 99 -2.16 3.63 -8.89
N GLU A 100 -3.16 2.76 -8.81
CA GLU A 100 -4.42 2.95 -9.53
C GLU A 100 -5.24 4.15 -9.01
N LEU A 101 -5.13 4.45 -7.71
CA LEU A 101 -5.74 5.66 -7.15
C LEU A 101 -5.08 6.94 -7.70
N ALA A 102 -3.74 6.95 -7.80
CA ALA A 102 -3.02 8.08 -8.42
C ALA A 102 -3.44 8.27 -9.89
N ARG A 103 -3.58 7.17 -10.65
CA ARG A 103 -4.11 7.20 -12.02
C ARG A 103 -5.57 7.67 -12.08
N HIS A 104 -6.39 7.24 -11.13
CA HIS A 104 -7.78 7.69 -11.04
C HIS A 104 -7.84 9.19 -10.79
N TRP A 105 -7.04 9.73 -9.87
CA TRP A 105 -6.98 11.17 -9.62
C TRP A 105 -6.55 11.94 -10.87
N ALA A 106 -5.54 11.48 -11.58
CA ALA A 106 -5.10 12.10 -12.84
C ALA A 106 -6.22 12.13 -13.90
N ARG A 107 -6.96 11.01 -14.06
CA ARG A 107 -8.10 10.93 -15.00
C ARG A 107 -9.25 11.85 -14.61
N GLN A 108 -9.44 12.12 -13.32
CA GLN A 108 -10.48 13.03 -12.81
C GLN A 108 -10.03 14.50 -12.79
N GLY A 109 -8.82 14.82 -13.23
CA GLY A 109 -8.27 16.17 -13.16
C GLY A 109 -8.04 16.67 -11.73
N LEU A 110 -7.94 15.77 -10.75
CA LEU A 110 -7.59 16.10 -9.37
C LEU A 110 -6.09 16.34 -9.25
N ALA A 111 -5.68 17.09 -8.20
CA ALA A 111 -4.28 17.28 -7.90
C ALA A 111 -3.61 15.92 -7.66
N ALA A 112 -2.63 15.58 -8.50
CA ALA A 112 -1.87 14.35 -8.37
C ALA A 112 -1.12 14.31 -7.03
N PRO A 113 -0.88 13.12 -6.44
CA PRO A 113 0.06 13.02 -5.33
C PRO A 113 1.45 13.47 -5.77
N HIS A 114 2.23 14.04 -4.84
CA HIS A 114 3.58 14.53 -5.11
C HIS A 114 4.61 13.41 -5.31
N GLY A 115 4.24 12.19 -4.97
CA GLY A 115 5.05 11.01 -5.18
C GLY A 115 4.32 9.74 -4.75
N LEU A 116 4.82 8.61 -5.25
CA LEU A 116 4.31 7.28 -4.94
C LEU A 116 5.47 6.40 -4.45
N ILE A 117 5.30 5.79 -3.29
CA ILE A 117 6.21 4.79 -2.75
C ILE A 117 5.52 3.43 -2.85
N VAL A 118 6.07 2.56 -3.68
CA VAL A 118 5.57 1.19 -3.87
C VAL A 118 6.53 0.22 -3.19
N SER A 119 6.00 -0.65 -2.35
CA SER A 119 6.77 -1.54 -1.49
C SER A 119 6.31 -2.98 -1.65
N GLY A 120 7.23 -3.93 -1.79
CA GLY A 120 6.94 -5.36 -1.91
C GLY A 120 5.96 -5.67 -3.05
N SER A 121 6.15 -5.08 -4.23
CA SER A 121 5.19 -5.23 -5.32
C SER A 121 5.87 -5.23 -6.69
N ARG A 122 5.50 -6.22 -7.50
CA ARG A 122 5.85 -6.22 -8.92
C ARG A 122 5.14 -5.09 -9.67
N ALA A 123 5.75 -4.60 -10.73
CA ALA A 123 5.15 -3.57 -11.58
C ALA A 123 3.78 -4.03 -12.13
N PRO A 124 2.79 -3.12 -12.26
CA PRO A 124 1.46 -3.45 -12.74
C PRO A 124 1.43 -4.18 -14.09
N ALA A 125 2.28 -3.79 -15.04
CA ALA A 125 2.40 -4.45 -16.34
C ALA A 125 2.89 -5.90 -16.25
N MET A 126 3.52 -6.30 -15.12
CA MET A 126 4.10 -7.63 -14.90
C MET A 126 3.28 -8.49 -13.93
N ARG A 127 2.04 -8.08 -13.65
CA ARG A 127 1.17 -8.79 -12.67
C ARG A 127 0.42 -9.96 -13.26
N HIS A 128 0.30 -10.07 -14.58
CA HIS A 128 -0.47 -11.15 -15.18
C HIS A 128 0.19 -12.51 -14.94
N ASP A 129 -0.42 -13.30 -14.07
CA ASP A 129 -0.09 -14.70 -13.82
C ASP A 129 -1.38 -15.53 -13.84
N PRO A 130 -1.70 -16.16 -14.99
CA PRO A 130 -2.95 -16.92 -15.14
C PRO A 130 -2.98 -18.20 -14.30
N SER A 131 -1.83 -18.68 -13.83
CA SER A 131 -1.72 -19.88 -13.00
C SER A 131 -2.09 -19.63 -11.53
N ARG A 132 -2.00 -18.39 -11.07
CA ARG A 132 -2.19 -18.02 -9.67
C ARG A 132 -3.63 -17.56 -9.45
N LYS A 133 -4.42 -18.38 -8.75
CA LYS A 133 -5.83 -18.12 -8.46
C LYS A 133 -6.16 -18.42 -6.99
N LEU A 134 -5.44 -17.79 -6.07
CA LEU A 134 -5.61 -17.99 -4.63
C LEU A 134 -7.03 -17.67 -4.17
N HIS A 135 -7.69 -16.68 -4.79
CA HIS A 135 -9.06 -16.33 -4.45
C HIS A 135 -10.09 -17.43 -4.78
N LEU A 136 -9.73 -18.45 -5.58
CA LEU A 136 -10.60 -19.59 -5.94
C LEU A 136 -10.30 -20.86 -5.13
N LEU A 137 -9.21 -20.88 -4.34
CA LEU A 137 -8.89 -22.02 -3.49
C LEU A 137 -9.98 -22.24 -2.44
N ASP A 138 -10.18 -23.46 -1.97
CA ASP A 138 -10.92 -23.70 -0.73
C ASP A 138 -10.20 -23.08 0.48
N ASP A 139 -10.83 -23.09 1.63
CA ASP A 139 -10.31 -22.39 2.80
C ASP A 139 -9.02 -23.05 3.34
N GLU A 140 -8.94 -24.38 3.30
CA GLU A 140 -7.75 -25.13 3.77
C GLU A 140 -6.55 -24.84 2.87
N ALA A 141 -6.72 -24.93 1.56
CA ALA A 141 -5.66 -24.60 0.60
C ALA A 141 -5.24 -23.14 0.64
N LEU A 142 -6.19 -22.21 0.87
CA LEU A 142 -5.86 -20.78 1.02
C LEU A 142 -5.06 -20.54 2.29
N ILE A 143 -5.43 -21.15 3.43
CA ILE A 143 -4.68 -21.05 4.70
C ILE A 143 -3.25 -21.58 4.52
N ALA A 144 -3.09 -22.73 3.85
CA ALA A 144 -1.77 -23.28 3.55
C ALA A 144 -0.93 -22.31 2.72
N ALA A 145 -1.51 -21.73 1.65
CA ALA A 145 -0.83 -20.75 0.81
C ALA A 145 -0.45 -19.46 1.57
N LEU A 146 -1.25 -19.04 2.56
CA LEU A 146 -0.91 -17.89 3.42
C LEU A 146 0.32 -18.15 4.30
N GLY A 147 0.54 -19.41 4.69
CA GLY A 147 1.75 -19.84 5.42
C GLY A 147 3.03 -19.58 4.61
N ASP A 148 3.00 -19.85 3.31
CA ASP A 148 4.14 -19.64 2.42
C ASP A 148 4.55 -18.16 2.30
N TYR A 149 3.59 -17.23 2.45
CA TYR A 149 3.87 -15.78 2.41
C TYR A 149 4.57 -15.24 3.66
N ASN A 150 4.61 -15.99 4.76
CA ASN A 150 5.22 -15.58 6.02
C ASN A 150 4.69 -14.24 6.59
N GLY A 151 3.50 -13.81 6.15
CA GLY A 151 2.86 -12.55 6.58
C GLY A 151 1.83 -12.73 7.69
N THR A 152 1.51 -13.97 8.03
CA THR A 152 0.53 -14.32 9.06
C THR A 152 1.20 -15.25 10.09
N PRO A 153 1.21 -14.90 11.38
CA PRO A 153 1.78 -15.77 12.41
C PRO A 153 1.18 -17.17 12.39
N PRO A 154 1.99 -18.25 12.57
CA PRO A 154 1.50 -19.63 12.55
C PRO A 154 0.38 -19.89 13.55
N GLU A 155 0.43 -19.25 14.72
CA GLU A 155 -0.60 -19.36 15.76
C GLU A 155 -1.93 -18.81 15.29
N LEU A 156 -1.90 -17.76 14.46
CA LEU A 156 -3.10 -17.17 13.85
C LEU A 156 -3.67 -18.09 12.77
N LEU A 157 -2.81 -18.65 11.91
CA LEU A 157 -3.23 -19.61 10.88
C LEU A 157 -3.85 -20.88 11.48
N ALA A 158 -3.37 -21.31 12.64
CA ALA A 158 -3.91 -22.46 13.38
C ALA A 158 -5.24 -22.17 14.11
N HIS A 159 -5.64 -20.89 14.23
CA HIS A 159 -6.86 -20.51 14.95
C HIS A 159 -8.08 -20.51 14.01
N THR A 160 -8.73 -21.67 13.87
CA THR A 160 -9.83 -21.91 12.90
C THR A 160 -10.90 -20.83 12.91
N GLN A 161 -11.49 -20.53 14.08
CA GLN A 161 -12.59 -19.54 14.17
C GLN A 161 -12.18 -18.14 13.72
N LEU A 162 -10.92 -17.75 14.00
CA LEU A 162 -10.41 -16.45 13.57
C LEU A 162 -10.16 -16.44 12.07
N MET A 163 -9.61 -17.52 11.52
CA MET A 163 -9.43 -17.66 10.08
C MET A 163 -10.77 -17.63 9.33
N GLU A 164 -11.81 -18.31 9.81
CA GLU A 164 -13.17 -18.24 9.24
C GLU A 164 -13.68 -16.79 9.12
N LEU A 165 -13.35 -15.94 10.10
CA LEU A 165 -13.72 -14.52 10.06
C LEU A 165 -12.88 -13.68 9.10
N LEU A 166 -11.60 -14.03 8.89
CA LEU A 166 -10.65 -13.24 8.09
C LEU A 166 -10.64 -13.67 6.62
N LEU A 167 -10.87 -14.95 6.33
CA LEU A 167 -10.77 -15.52 4.97
C LEU A 167 -11.63 -14.79 3.94
N PRO A 168 -12.88 -14.36 4.21
CA PRO A 168 -13.66 -13.63 3.21
C PRO A 168 -12.97 -12.34 2.74
N THR A 169 -12.34 -11.61 3.66
CA THR A 169 -11.60 -10.37 3.36
C THR A 169 -10.30 -10.67 2.62
N ILE A 170 -9.54 -11.66 3.07
CA ILE A 170 -8.28 -12.09 2.44
C ILE A 170 -8.57 -12.55 1.00
N ARG A 171 -9.60 -13.37 0.81
CA ARG A 171 -10.03 -13.85 -0.51
C ARG A 171 -10.43 -12.71 -1.45
N ALA A 172 -11.15 -11.72 -0.94
CA ALA A 172 -11.51 -10.53 -1.70
C ALA A 172 -10.26 -9.72 -2.13
N ASP A 173 -9.27 -9.60 -1.25
CA ASP A 173 -8.02 -8.91 -1.55
C ASP A 173 -7.19 -9.64 -2.61
N PHE A 174 -7.12 -10.98 -2.57
CA PHE A 174 -6.50 -11.74 -3.65
C PHE A 174 -7.28 -11.59 -4.95
N ALA A 175 -8.62 -11.55 -4.91
CA ALA A 175 -9.43 -11.29 -6.09
C ALA A 175 -9.13 -9.92 -6.73
N LEU A 176 -8.91 -8.87 -5.92
CA LEU A 176 -8.47 -7.56 -6.40
C LEU A 176 -7.17 -7.66 -7.20
N ALA A 177 -6.17 -8.37 -6.65
CA ALA A 177 -4.85 -8.50 -7.26
C ALA A 177 -4.85 -9.38 -8.51
N GLU A 178 -5.58 -10.50 -8.48
CA GLU A 178 -5.54 -11.56 -9.51
C GLU A 178 -6.49 -11.29 -10.68
N ARG A 179 -7.55 -10.49 -10.47
CA ARG A 179 -8.47 -10.03 -11.53
C ARG A 179 -8.06 -8.69 -12.14
N TYR A 180 -6.99 -8.10 -11.63
CA TYR A 180 -6.53 -6.82 -12.14
C TYR A 180 -6.08 -6.94 -13.61
N VAL A 181 -6.58 -6.04 -14.43
CA VAL A 181 -6.20 -5.91 -15.84
C VAL A 181 -5.44 -4.60 -16.00
N TYR A 182 -4.17 -4.74 -16.41
CA TYR A 182 -3.31 -3.58 -16.65
C TYR A 182 -3.75 -2.84 -17.92
N ALA A 183 -3.79 -1.51 -17.83
CA ALA A 183 -3.90 -0.62 -18.99
C ALA A 183 -2.71 0.34 -18.95
N GLU A 184 -1.92 0.38 -20.01
CA GLU A 184 -0.72 1.23 -20.06
C GLU A 184 -1.09 2.71 -19.98
N ALA A 185 -0.67 3.36 -18.90
CA ALA A 185 -0.77 4.79 -18.70
C ALA A 185 0.20 5.20 -17.58
N PRO A 186 1.48 5.48 -17.91
CA PRO A 186 2.46 5.90 -16.92
C PRO A 186 2.08 7.23 -16.28
N LEU A 187 2.41 7.36 -14.99
CA LEU A 187 2.17 8.56 -14.20
C LEU A 187 3.19 9.67 -14.52
N ASP A 188 2.81 10.91 -14.28
CA ASP A 188 3.70 12.08 -14.35
C ASP A 188 4.15 12.52 -12.94
N LEU A 189 4.62 11.58 -12.12
CA LEU A 189 5.08 11.83 -10.75
C LEU A 189 6.26 10.89 -10.40
N PRO A 190 7.11 11.24 -9.43
CA PRO A 190 8.20 10.38 -9.03
C PRO A 190 7.69 9.10 -8.32
N ILE A 191 8.37 7.99 -8.58
CA ILE A 191 8.12 6.71 -7.89
C ILE A 191 9.38 6.27 -7.14
N ALA A 192 9.21 5.85 -5.89
CA ALA A 192 10.23 5.10 -5.16
C ALA A 192 9.76 3.65 -4.97
N VAL A 193 10.62 2.70 -5.30
CA VAL A 193 10.34 1.26 -5.24
C VAL A 193 11.14 0.66 -4.11
N PHE A 194 10.46 0.02 -3.15
CA PHE A 194 11.06 -0.66 -2.00
C PHE A 194 10.87 -2.17 -2.17
N SER A 195 11.92 -2.95 -2.07
CA SER A 195 11.85 -4.41 -2.23
C SER A 195 12.77 -5.13 -1.25
N GLY A 196 12.33 -6.28 -0.76
CA GLY A 196 13.14 -7.19 0.03
C GLY A 196 14.08 -8.01 -0.87
N ARG A 197 15.35 -8.18 -0.47
CA ARG A 197 16.33 -9.00 -1.22
C ARG A 197 16.00 -10.49 -1.18
N SER A 198 15.30 -10.93 -0.14
CA SER A 198 14.88 -12.31 0.06
C SER A 198 13.39 -12.51 -0.22
N ASP A 199 12.75 -11.59 -0.95
CA ASP A 199 11.35 -11.76 -1.39
C ASP A 199 11.28 -12.79 -2.51
N GLU A 200 10.78 -13.99 -2.21
CA GLU A 200 10.69 -15.10 -3.17
C GLU A 200 9.55 -14.92 -4.19
N PHE A 201 8.65 -13.95 -3.97
CA PHE A 201 7.48 -13.71 -4.82
C PHE A 201 7.72 -12.66 -5.90
N ILE A 202 8.82 -11.89 -5.79
CA ILE A 202 9.09 -10.75 -6.66
C ILE A 202 10.53 -10.78 -7.14
N THR A 203 10.72 -10.86 -8.45
CA THR A 203 12.05 -10.83 -9.07
C THR A 203 12.54 -9.40 -9.28
N GLU A 204 13.86 -9.21 -9.37
CA GLU A 204 14.47 -7.92 -9.68
C GLU A 204 13.91 -7.30 -10.97
N VAL A 205 13.71 -8.12 -12.02
CA VAL A 205 13.12 -7.66 -13.29
C VAL A 205 11.72 -7.08 -13.08
N GLN A 206 10.93 -7.68 -12.18
CA GLN A 206 9.59 -7.20 -11.86
C GLN A 206 9.61 -5.91 -11.02
N VAL A 207 10.64 -5.71 -10.22
CA VAL A 207 10.90 -4.47 -9.48
C VAL A 207 11.32 -3.36 -10.45
N GLU A 208 12.29 -3.62 -11.33
CA GLU A 208 12.76 -2.66 -12.34
C GLU A 208 11.67 -2.26 -13.35
N GLY A 209 10.68 -3.12 -13.54
CA GLY A 209 9.49 -2.83 -14.36
C GLY A 209 8.76 -1.55 -13.97
N TRP A 210 8.85 -1.11 -12.70
CA TRP A 210 8.24 0.13 -12.23
C TRP A 210 8.77 1.39 -12.93
N ARG A 211 9.96 1.37 -13.52
CA ARG A 211 10.51 2.47 -14.31
C ARG A 211 9.65 2.83 -15.52
N ARG A 212 8.86 1.88 -16.02
CA ARG A 212 7.93 2.09 -17.15
C ARG A 212 6.58 2.68 -16.72
N GLU A 213 6.30 2.66 -15.41
CA GLU A 213 5.02 3.12 -14.85
C GLU A 213 5.02 4.62 -14.53
N THR A 214 6.14 5.30 -14.77
CA THR A 214 6.24 6.75 -14.60
C THR A 214 7.12 7.39 -15.67
N ARG A 215 6.82 8.65 -16.01
CA ARG A 215 7.68 9.54 -16.80
C ARG A 215 8.62 10.36 -15.91
N GLY A 216 8.38 10.36 -14.60
CA GLY A 216 9.24 11.00 -13.61
C GLY A 216 10.41 10.12 -13.17
N PRO A 217 11.21 10.59 -12.19
CA PRO A 217 12.26 9.78 -11.57
C PRO A 217 11.71 8.50 -10.93
N CYS A 218 12.49 7.41 -11.01
CA CYS A 218 12.17 6.13 -10.37
C CYS A 218 13.41 5.60 -9.65
N ASP A 219 13.38 5.64 -8.31
CA ASP A 219 14.44 5.18 -7.43
C ASP A 219 14.10 3.81 -6.85
N VAL A 220 15.05 2.85 -6.87
CA VAL A 220 14.87 1.52 -6.27
C VAL A 220 15.71 1.40 -5.00
N HIS A 221 15.09 0.92 -3.93
CA HIS A 221 15.69 0.69 -2.62
C HIS A 221 15.52 -0.76 -2.18
N TRP A 222 16.61 -1.42 -1.84
CA TRP A 222 16.66 -2.81 -1.42
C TRP A 222 16.85 -2.93 0.08
N PHE A 223 16.08 -3.81 0.72
CA PHE A 223 16.12 -4.10 2.15
C PHE A 223 16.53 -5.57 2.37
N ASP A 224 17.29 -5.85 3.42
CA ASP A 224 17.73 -7.21 3.76
C ASP A 224 16.60 -7.93 4.52
N GLY A 225 15.56 -8.36 3.79
CA GLY A 225 14.38 -9.03 4.33
C GLY A 225 13.54 -9.70 3.25
N ASP A 226 12.51 -10.42 3.69
CA ASP A 226 11.52 -11.10 2.86
C ASP A 226 10.42 -10.13 2.36
N HIS A 227 9.28 -10.70 1.90
CA HIS A 227 8.14 -9.91 1.43
C HIS A 227 7.63 -8.93 2.49
N PHE A 228 7.67 -9.28 3.77
CA PHE A 228 7.15 -8.46 4.88
C PHE A 228 8.22 -7.66 5.63
N PHE A 229 9.35 -7.37 4.98
CA PHE A 229 10.45 -6.55 5.54
C PHE A 229 10.00 -5.25 6.21
N ILE A 230 8.84 -4.71 5.84
CA ILE A 230 8.29 -3.47 6.42
C ILE A 230 8.01 -3.56 7.93
N HIS A 231 7.88 -4.77 8.49
CA HIS A 231 7.66 -4.99 9.92
C HIS A 231 8.98 -5.10 10.69
N PRO A 232 9.86 -6.09 10.42
CA PRO A 232 11.13 -6.22 11.14
C PRO A 232 12.09 -5.06 10.85
N LEU A 233 12.04 -4.45 9.67
CA LEU A 233 12.91 -3.33 9.28
C LEU A 233 12.16 -1.99 9.28
N ARG A 234 11.09 -1.86 10.05
CA ARG A 234 10.21 -0.68 10.10
C ARG A 234 10.99 0.64 10.18
N ASP A 235 11.95 0.75 11.07
CA ASP A 235 12.68 2.00 11.30
C ASP A 235 13.58 2.35 10.09
N ALA A 236 14.18 1.35 9.44
CA ALA A 236 14.95 1.55 8.22
C ALA A 236 14.05 1.95 7.04
N VAL A 237 12.85 1.36 6.96
CA VAL A 237 11.83 1.71 5.96
C VAL A 237 11.37 3.15 6.16
N ILE A 238 11.03 3.55 7.39
CA ILE A 238 10.63 4.92 7.74
C ILE A 238 11.72 5.91 7.39
N ALA A 239 12.97 5.65 7.78
CA ALA A 239 14.11 6.51 7.44
C ALA A 239 14.30 6.66 5.93
N THR A 240 14.00 5.61 5.14
CA THR A 240 14.07 5.67 3.67
C THR A 240 12.91 6.46 3.08
N VAL A 241 11.69 6.33 3.65
CA VAL A 241 10.54 7.18 3.30
C VAL A 241 10.89 8.65 3.53
N GLU A 242 11.43 9.02 4.69
CA GLU A 242 11.80 10.40 5.03
C GLU A 242 12.87 10.96 4.09
N ARG A 243 13.91 10.17 3.79
CA ARG A 243 14.94 10.58 2.78
C ARG A 243 14.29 10.82 1.41
N GLN A 244 13.32 9.99 1.03
CA GLN A 244 12.65 10.16 -0.25
C GLN A 244 11.76 11.40 -0.27
N LEU A 245 11.05 11.70 0.83
CA LEU A 245 10.29 12.94 0.99
C LEU A 245 11.21 14.16 0.92
N GLY A 246 12.42 14.09 1.51
CA GLY A 246 13.45 15.13 1.40
C GLY A 246 13.91 15.33 -0.05
N ARG A 247 14.17 14.26 -0.82
CA ARG A 247 14.54 14.31 -2.24
C ARG A 247 13.43 14.94 -3.11
N TRP A 248 12.18 14.76 -2.73
CA TRP A 248 11.03 15.38 -3.40
C TRP A 248 10.72 16.80 -2.90
N ASN A 249 11.61 17.39 -2.06
CA ASN A 249 11.48 18.72 -1.45
C ASN A 249 10.22 18.89 -0.57
N LEU A 250 9.71 17.80 -0.01
CA LEU A 250 8.53 17.81 0.88
C LEU A 250 8.91 17.89 2.36
N LEU A 251 10.15 17.54 2.72
CA LEU A 251 10.72 17.71 4.05
C LEU A 251 12.00 18.55 3.97
N GLN A 252 12.15 19.53 4.86
CA GLN A 252 13.36 20.35 4.97
C GLN A 252 14.33 19.75 6.01
N GLY A 253 15.64 19.87 5.76
CA GLY A 253 16.68 19.45 6.71
C GLY A 253 17.17 18.01 6.58
N LEU A 254 16.61 17.19 5.68
CA LEU A 254 17.03 15.81 5.42
C LEU A 254 17.85 15.66 4.12
N GLN A 255 18.42 16.76 3.62
CA GLN A 255 19.40 16.68 2.54
C GLN A 255 20.69 16.13 3.12
N GLY A 256 20.85 14.82 3.15
CA GLY A 256 22.14 14.16 3.36
C GLY A 256 22.99 14.22 2.10
N PRO A 257 24.31 14.10 2.27
CA PRO A 257 25.27 14.16 1.16
C PRO A 257 25.04 13.09 0.12
#